data_c504761e502d9c6528ab5e06a1d4cf27
#
_entry.id   c504761e502d9c6528ab5e06a1d4cf27
#
_cell.length_a   1.000
_cell.length_b   1.000
_cell.length_c   1.000
_cell.angle_alpha   90.00
_cell.angle_beta   90.00
_cell.angle_gamma   90.00
#
_symmetry.space_group_name_H-M   'P 1'
#
loop_
_entity.id
_entity.type
_entity.pdbx_description
1 polymer ?
#
loop_
_entity_poly.entity_id
_entity_poly.type
_entity_poly.pdbx_seq_one_letter_code
_entity_poly.pdbx_strand_id
1 'polypeptide(L)'
;VSLLELHHVGYRVGDTPILQDVNLKIDKQEWVTIAGPSGSGKSTLVRIIASLLSKTSGELQFAGQPIESYDPIAYRRRVSYAFQQPTLFGETVADNLAFPYQIRQAPFDQQRAVTALEYVGLGEADLTKHVTDLSGGQRQRVALLRNVMIYPEVLILDEVTAGLDAENKTFVWNMIQHFNQDDHLTIIAITHDQSEIESAKRLVTIENGQIVGGVQ
;
A
#
# COMPACT_ATOMS: atom_id res chain seq x y z
N VAL A 1 -1.53 -17.73 -9.44
CA VAL A 1 -1.54 -18.40 -8.12
C VAL A 1 -1.97 -17.38 -7.09
N SER A 2 -3.05 -17.69 -6.36
CA SER A 2 -3.61 -16.78 -5.37
C SER A 2 -2.60 -16.44 -4.28
N LEU A 3 -2.49 -15.14 -3.98
CA LEU A 3 -1.67 -14.63 -2.89
C LEU A 3 -2.54 -14.25 -1.68
N LEU A 4 -3.70 -13.62 -1.93
CA LEU A 4 -4.67 -13.24 -0.92
C LEU A 4 -6.05 -13.82 -1.27
N GLU A 5 -6.71 -14.42 -0.31
CA GLU A 5 -8.08 -14.92 -0.44
C GLU A 5 -8.91 -14.49 0.77
N LEU A 6 -10.00 -13.79 0.50
CA LEU A 6 -10.99 -13.36 1.47
C LEU A 6 -12.27 -14.17 1.26
N HIS A 7 -12.75 -14.84 2.31
CA HIS A 7 -13.96 -15.64 2.29
C HIS A 7 -14.93 -15.11 3.36
N HIS A 8 -16.05 -14.55 2.93
CA HIS A 8 -17.11 -14.03 3.79
C HIS A 8 -16.60 -13.06 4.86
N VAL A 9 -15.58 -12.24 4.54
CA VAL A 9 -14.96 -11.32 5.49
C VAL A 9 -15.93 -10.22 5.87
N GLY A 10 -16.11 -10.03 7.18
CA GLY A 10 -16.93 -8.97 7.76
C GLY A 10 -16.19 -8.21 8.86
N TYR A 11 -16.64 -6.96 9.06
CA TYR A 11 -16.16 -6.12 10.14
C TYR A 11 -17.29 -5.27 10.71
N ARG A 12 -17.43 -5.24 12.03
CA ARG A 12 -18.45 -4.48 12.76
C ARG A 12 -17.81 -3.62 13.84
N VAL A 13 -18.45 -2.47 14.10
CA VAL A 13 -18.17 -1.62 15.28
C VAL A 13 -19.43 -1.58 16.09
N GLY A 14 -19.44 -2.26 17.23
CA GLY A 14 -20.68 -2.52 17.97
C GLY A 14 -21.66 -3.29 17.07
N ASP A 15 -22.90 -2.75 16.94
CA ASP A 15 -23.92 -3.33 16.08
C ASP A 15 -23.88 -2.85 14.63
N THR A 16 -23.02 -1.88 14.31
CA THR A 16 -22.93 -1.30 12.97
C THR A 16 -21.99 -2.11 12.07
N PRO A 17 -22.48 -2.75 11.01
CA PRO A 17 -21.63 -3.42 10.04
C PRO A 17 -20.93 -2.39 9.15
N ILE A 18 -19.62 -2.52 8.99
CA ILE A 18 -18.79 -1.70 8.10
C ILE A 18 -18.41 -2.50 6.83
N LEU A 19 -18.13 -3.79 7.00
CA LEU A 19 -17.92 -4.74 5.90
C LEU A 19 -18.83 -5.94 6.11
N GLN A 20 -19.40 -6.44 5.00
CA GLN A 20 -20.35 -7.54 5.02
C GLN A 20 -20.07 -8.48 3.85
N ASP A 21 -19.80 -9.74 4.18
CA ASP A 21 -19.68 -10.83 3.21
C ASP A 21 -18.70 -10.53 2.05
N VAL A 22 -17.55 -9.95 2.37
CA VAL A 22 -16.54 -9.61 1.37
C VAL A 22 -15.82 -10.88 0.92
N ASN A 23 -15.93 -11.17 -0.37
CA ASN A 23 -15.24 -12.26 -1.05
C ASN A 23 -14.34 -11.66 -2.12
N LEU A 24 -13.03 -11.89 -2.02
CA LEU A 24 -12.04 -11.32 -2.94
C LEU A 24 -10.84 -12.24 -3.04
N LYS A 25 -10.38 -12.45 -4.25
CA LYS A 25 -9.15 -13.19 -4.53
C LYS A 25 -8.19 -12.27 -5.28
N ILE A 26 -6.93 -12.23 -4.86
CA ILE A 26 -5.87 -11.44 -5.49
C ILE A 26 -4.69 -12.37 -5.78
N ASP A 27 -4.28 -12.40 -7.03
CA ASP A 27 -3.14 -13.21 -7.47
C ASP A 27 -1.80 -12.48 -7.25
N LYS A 28 -0.70 -13.24 -7.28
CA LYS A 28 0.64 -12.64 -7.21
C LYS A 28 0.87 -11.71 -8.40
N GLN A 29 1.55 -10.60 -8.14
CA GLN A 29 1.92 -9.58 -9.15
C GLN A 29 0.71 -8.87 -9.78
N GLU A 30 -0.47 -9.10 -9.26
CA GLU A 30 -1.68 -8.43 -9.71
C GLU A 30 -1.73 -6.98 -9.19
N TRP A 31 -2.31 -6.08 -9.98
CA TRP A 31 -2.67 -4.74 -9.55
C TRP A 31 -4.18 -4.61 -9.48
N VAL A 32 -4.70 -4.52 -8.26
CA VAL A 32 -6.13 -4.32 -7.99
C VAL A 32 -6.37 -2.90 -7.51
N THR A 33 -7.28 -2.20 -8.18
CA THR A 33 -7.77 -0.88 -7.76
C THR A 33 -9.10 -1.04 -7.06
N ILE A 34 -9.23 -0.47 -5.87
CA ILE A 34 -10.45 -0.48 -5.07
C ILE A 34 -11.07 0.92 -5.10
N ALA A 35 -12.28 1.02 -5.63
CA ALA A 35 -13.05 2.26 -5.69
C ALA A 35 -14.40 2.16 -4.96
N GLY A 36 -15.08 3.28 -4.85
CA GLY A 36 -16.40 3.37 -4.23
C GLY A 36 -16.57 4.65 -3.40
N PRO A 37 -17.78 4.96 -2.95
CA PRO A 37 -18.07 6.18 -2.21
C PRO A 37 -17.26 6.32 -0.92
N SER A 38 -17.15 7.55 -0.40
CA SER A 38 -16.57 7.77 0.94
C SER A 38 -17.38 7.02 2.00
N GLY A 39 -16.69 6.39 2.95
CA GLY A 39 -17.35 5.62 4.01
C GLY A 39 -17.84 4.23 3.59
N SER A 40 -17.61 3.76 2.36
CA SER A 40 -18.06 2.44 1.89
C SER A 40 -17.31 1.25 2.49
N GLY A 41 -16.23 1.47 3.26
CA GLY A 41 -15.45 0.40 3.90
C GLY A 41 -14.10 0.09 3.24
N LYS A 42 -13.67 0.80 2.17
CA LYS A 42 -12.42 0.55 1.45
C LYS A 42 -11.18 0.52 2.35
N SER A 43 -10.94 1.61 3.10
CA SER A 43 -9.79 1.68 4.01
C SER A 43 -9.90 0.66 5.15
N THR A 44 -11.10 0.29 5.60
CA THR A 44 -11.32 -0.78 6.56
C THR A 44 -10.85 -2.13 5.98
N LEU A 45 -11.24 -2.44 4.74
CA LEU A 45 -10.84 -3.66 4.07
C LEU A 45 -9.32 -3.78 3.95
N VAL A 46 -8.65 -2.75 3.43
CA VAL A 46 -7.19 -2.82 3.24
C VAL A 46 -6.42 -2.82 4.56
N ARG A 47 -6.95 -2.20 5.63
CA ARG A 47 -6.38 -2.31 6.98
C ARG A 47 -6.51 -3.71 7.57
N ILE A 48 -7.59 -4.42 7.27
CA ILE A 48 -7.73 -5.84 7.63
C ILE A 48 -6.70 -6.67 6.86
N ILE A 49 -6.56 -6.47 5.55
CA ILE A 49 -5.55 -7.15 4.72
C ILE A 49 -4.14 -6.87 5.25
N ALA A 50 -3.85 -5.64 5.68
CA ALA A 50 -2.55 -5.27 6.27
C ALA A 50 -2.34 -5.77 7.71
N SER A 51 -3.30 -6.50 8.30
CA SER A 51 -3.27 -6.88 9.73
C SER A 51 -3.11 -5.67 10.69
N LEU A 52 -3.63 -4.51 10.29
CA LEU A 52 -3.76 -3.32 11.14
C LEU A 52 -5.10 -3.28 11.88
N LEU A 53 -6.04 -4.09 11.44
CA LEU A 53 -7.38 -4.23 12.00
C LEU A 53 -7.79 -5.69 11.95
N SER A 54 -8.42 -6.21 12.99
CA SER A 54 -8.89 -7.59 13.04
C SER A 54 -10.32 -7.67 12.47
N LYS A 55 -10.54 -8.57 11.51
CA LYS A 55 -11.89 -8.89 11.04
C LYS A 55 -12.77 -9.44 12.17
N THR A 56 -14.07 -9.26 12.07
CA THR A 56 -15.04 -9.80 13.07
C THR A 56 -15.68 -11.11 12.61
N SER A 57 -15.61 -11.43 11.32
CA SER A 57 -16.11 -12.70 10.75
C SER A 57 -15.39 -13.07 9.46
N GLY A 58 -15.60 -14.28 8.98
CA GLY A 58 -15.01 -14.79 7.75
C GLY A 58 -13.54 -15.21 7.90
N GLU A 59 -12.91 -15.52 6.79
CA GLU A 59 -11.52 -15.99 6.72
C GLU A 59 -10.71 -15.13 5.76
N LEU A 60 -9.46 -14.83 6.12
CA LEU A 60 -8.48 -14.18 5.26
C LEU A 60 -7.22 -15.04 5.22
N GLN A 61 -6.88 -15.49 4.04
CA GLN A 61 -5.69 -16.29 3.78
C GLN A 61 -4.64 -15.46 3.02
N PHE A 62 -3.38 -15.69 3.36
CA PHE A 62 -2.22 -15.18 2.66
C PHE A 62 -1.31 -16.34 2.30
N ALA A 63 -0.98 -16.50 1.01
CA ALA A 63 -0.19 -17.61 0.50
C ALA A 63 -0.74 -19.00 0.94
N GLY A 64 -2.06 -19.15 0.96
CA GLY A 64 -2.76 -20.38 1.31
C GLY A 64 -2.85 -20.71 2.81
N GLN A 65 -2.50 -19.78 3.69
CA GLN A 65 -2.58 -19.95 5.14
C GLN A 65 -3.38 -18.80 5.78
N PRO A 66 -4.21 -19.07 6.81
CA PRO A 66 -4.90 -18.04 7.56
C PRO A 66 -3.91 -16.99 8.10
N ILE A 67 -4.24 -15.69 8.00
CA ILE A 67 -3.32 -14.63 8.48
C ILE A 67 -3.06 -14.71 9.98
N GLU A 68 -3.97 -15.26 10.75
CA GLU A 68 -3.85 -15.46 12.19
C GLU A 68 -2.76 -16.51 12.56
N SER A 69 -2.33 -17.34 11.60
CA SER A 69 -1.24 -18.29 11.78
C SER A 69 0.15 -17.67 11.67
N TYR A 70 0.24 -16.44 11.14
CA TYR A 70 1.50 -15.73 11.01
C TYR A 70 1.84 -14.93 12.27
N ASP A 71 3.13 -14.82 12.57
CA ASP A 71 3.60 -13.77 13.47
C ASP A 71 3.26 -12.40 12.86
N PRO A 72 2.60 -11.49 13.61
CA PRO A 72 2.12 -10.21 13.06
C PRO A 72 3.24 -9.32 12.51
N ILE A 73 4.45 -9.40 13.08
CA ILE A 73 5.59 -8.62 12.62
C ILE A 73 6.10 -9.20 11.29
N ALA A 74 6.23 -10.54 11.23
CA ALA A 74 6.64 -11.23 10.00
C ALA A 74 5.65 -10.99 8.87
N TYR A 75 4.34 -11.02 9.15
CA TYR A 75 3.30 -10.73 8.16
C TYR A 75 3.43 -9.30 7.62
N ARG A 76 3.50 -8.27 8.48
CA ARG A 76 3.61 -6.86 8.07
C ARG A 76 4.92 -6.51 7.35
N ARG A 77 5.94 -7.36 7.43
CA ARG A 77 7.14 -7.25 6.60
C ARG A 77 6.91 -7.69 5.16
N ARG A 78 5.91 -8.55 4.92
CA ARG A 78 5.50 -9.06 3.60
C ARG A 78 4.37 -8.25 2.99
N VAL A 79 3.51 -7.62 3.81
CA VAL A 79 2.39 -6.78 3.41
C VAL A 79 2.60 -5.37 3.94
N SER A 80 3.09 -4.48 3.08
CA SER A 80 3.40 -3.09 3.43
C SER A 80 2.21 -2.18 3.16
N TYR A 81 2.02 -1.19 4.01
CA TYR A 81 0.90 -0.24 3.93
C TYR A 81 1.43 1.19 3.83
N ALA A 82 1.08 1.88 2.74
CA ALA A 82 1.34 3.29 2.53
C ALA A 82 0.09 4.10 2.87
N PHE A 83 0.20 4.97 3.85
CA PHE A 83 -0.88 5.83 4.32
C PHE A 83 -1.11 7.00 3.36
N GLN A 84 -2.36 7.50 3.33
CA GLN A 84 -2.78 8.66 2.55
C GLN A 84 -1.89 9.89 2.83
N GLN A 85 -1.61 10.17 4.10
CA GLN A 85 -0.69 11.25 4.48
C GLN A 85 0.72 10.71 4.68
N PRO A 86 1.71 11.23 3.95
CA PRO A 86 3.10 10.79 4.08
C PRO A 86 3.67 11.25 5.42
N THR A 87 3.73 10.33 6.38
CA THR A 87 4.40 10.59 7.66
C THR A 87 5.86 10.18 7.55
N LEU A 88 6.75 11.16 7.55
CA LEU A 88 8.19 10.96 7.71
C LEU A 88 8.57 11.14 9.17
N PHE A 89 9.62 10.46 9.60
CA PHE A 89 10.17 10.52 10.96
C PHE A 89 11.69 10.69 10.91
N GLY A 90 12.32 10.82 12.09
CA GLY A 90 13.74 11.15 12.14
C GLY A 90 14.00 12.57 11.67
N GLU A 91 15.23 12.86 11.32
CA GLU A 91 15.66 14.20 10.89
C GLU A 91 15.84 14.27 9.36
N THR A 92 16.28 13.18 8.74
CA THR A 92 16.73 13.15 7.36
C THR A 92 15.97 12.16 6.49
N VAL A 93 16.12 12.29 5.18
CA VAL A 93 15.67 11.30 4.18
C VAL A 93 16.33 9.95 4.45
N ALA A 94 17.62 9.94 4.77
CA ALA A 94 18.35 8.71 5.06
C ALA A 94 17.74 7.95 6.25
N ASP A 95 17.30 8.64 7.31
CA ASP A 95 16.64 8.01 8.46
C ASP A 95 15.40 7.23 8.03
N ASN A 96 14.62 7.78 7.10
CA ASN A 96 13.43 7.13 6.58
C ASN A 96 13.76 5.90 5.73
N LEU A 97 14.74 6.00 4.83
CA LEU A 97 15.11 4.89 3.95
C LEU A 97 15.88 3.79 4.68
N ALA A 98 16.60 4.12 5.75
CA ALA A 98 17.29 3.17 6.60
C ALA A 98 16.37 2.42 7.57
N PHE A 99 15.22 3.00 7.92
CA PHE A 99 14.32 2.43 8.92
C PHE A 99 13.87 0.98 8.63
N PRO A 100 13.49 0.57 7.39
CA PRO A 100 13.14 -0.80 7.10
C PRO A 100 14.27 -1.80 7.38
N TYR A 101 15.51 -1.38 7.23
CA TYR A 101 16.70 -2.17 7.57
C TYR A 101 16.91 -2.25 9.08
N GLN A 102 16.78 -1.11 9.77
CA GLN A 102 16.95 -1.03 11.24
C GLN A 102 15.99 -1.98 11.98
N ILE A 103 14.69 -1.97 11.63
CA ILE A 103 13.69 -2.86 12.26
C ILE A 103 13.90 -4.34 11.94
N ARG A 104 14.73 -4.67 10.94
CA ARG A 104 15.12 -6.03 10.55
C ARG A 104 16.54 -6.39 11.03
N GLN A 105 17.22 -5.49 11.73
CA GLN A 105 18.60 -5.64 12.15
C GLN A 105 19.53 -5.98 10.96
N ALA A 106 19.26 -5.40 9.81
CA ALA A 106 20.03 -5.56 8.58
C ALA A 106 20.88 -4.30 8.32
N PRO A 107 22.06 -4.44 7.68
CA PRO A 107 22.85 -3.28 7.28
C PRO A 107 22.08 -2.43 6.25
N PHE A 108 22.16 -1.11 6.38
CA PHE A 108 21.55 -0.20 5.42
C PHE A 108 22.25 -0.26 4.08
N ASP A 109 21.51 -0.50 3.02
CA ASP A 109 21.99 -0.46 1.65
C ASP A 109 21.84 0.96 1.08
N GLN A 110 22.90 1.76 1.28
CA GLN A 110 22.94 3.15 0.82
C GLN A 110 22.89 3.24 -0.72
N GLN A 111 23.57 2.32 -1.43
CA GLN A 111 23.59 2.35 -2.89
C GLN A 111 22.20 2.13 -3.47
N ARG A 112 21.46 1.18 -2.91
CA ARG A 112 20.03 0.97 -3.26
C ARG A 112 19.18 2.18 -2.96
N ALA A 113 19.42 2.86 -1.83
CA ALA A 113 18.68 4.06 -1.47
C ALA A 113 18.94 5.21 -2.45
N VAL A 114 20.19 5.41 -2.89
CA VAL A 114 20.55 6.40 -3.90
C VAL A 114 19.87 6.09 -5.23
N THR A 115 19.96 4.86 -5.72
CA THR A 115 19.29 4.43 -6.96
C THR A 115 17.78 4.65 -6.89
N ALA A 116 17.15 4.32 -5.75
CA ALA A 116 15.72 4.54 -5.56
C ALA A 116 15.34 6.03 -5.54
N LEU A 117 16.17 6.89 -4.95
CA LEU A 117 15.98 8.35 -4.96
C LEU A 117 16.11 8.92 -6.38
N GLU A 118 17.12 8.50 -7.15
CA GLU A 118 17.30 8.93 -8.54
C GLU A 118 16.09 8.60 -9.41
N TYR A 119 15.51 7.42 -9.19
CA TYR A 119 14.31 7.01 -9.91
C TYR A 119 13.11 7.95 -9.67
N VAL A 120 13.03 8.59 -8.50
CA VAL A 120 11.94 9.53 -8.16
C VAL A 120 12.34 11.01 -8.31
N GLY A 121 13.41 11.30 -9.06
CA GLY A 121 13.87 12.67 -9.33
C GLY A 121 14.51 13.36 -8.13
N LEU A 122 15.04 12.58 -7.19
CA LEU A 122 15.90 13.01 -6.10
C LEU A 122 17.31 12.42 -6.33
N GLY A 123 18.27 12.68 -5.45
CA GLY A 123 19.62 12.16 -5.62
C GLY A 123 20.35 11.88 -4.32
N GLU A 124 21.62 11.48 -4.43
CA GLU A 124 22.44 11.16 -3.26
C GLU A 124 22.53 12.33 -2.28
N ALA A 125 22.61 13.57 -2.77
CA ALA A 125 22.64 14.77 -1.93
C ALA A 125 21.38 14.94 -1.08
N ASP A 126 20.24 14.40 -1.51
CA ASP A 126 18.99 14.48 -0.76
C ASP A 126 18.97 13.52 0.45
N LEU A 127 19.86 12.53 0.53
CA LEU A 127 19.93 11.63 1.70
C LEU A 127 20.10 12.38 3.02
N THR A 128 20.90 13.43 3.02
CA THR A 128 21.17 14.25 4.21
C THR A 128 20.18 15.40 4.41
N LYS A 129 19.24 15.58 3.47
CA LYS A 129 18.26 16.65 3.51
C LYS A 129 17.28 16.42 4.67
N HIS A 130 16.96 17.49 5.41
CA HIS A 130 15.96 17.42 6.47
C HIS A 130 14.56 17.16 5.89
N VAL A 131 13.79 16.34 6.58
CA VAL A 131 12.42 15.97 6.17
C VAL A 131 11.49 17.20 6.11
N THR A 132 11.78 18.24 6.90
CA THR A 132 11.07 19.52 6.90
C THR A 132 11.27 20.34 5.64
N ASP A 133 12.40 20.15 4.95
CA ASP A 133 12.78 20.92 3.76
C ASP A 133 12.25 20.30 2.46
N LEU A 134 11.57 19.15 2.58
CA LEU A 134 10.96 18.48 1.44
C LEU A 134 9.62 19.12 1.07
N SER A 135 9.34 19.24 -0.22
CA SER A 135 8.00 19.55 -0.71
C SER A 135 7.00 18.42 -0.39
N GLY A 136 5.70 18.69 -0.51
CA GLY A 136 4.66 17.67 -0.30
C GLY A 136 4.86 16.45 -1.20
N GLY A 137 5.13 16.66 -2.50
CA GLY A 137 5.39 15.57 -3.44
C GLY A 137 6.69 14.82 -3.14
N GLN A 138 7.76 15.50 -2.72
CA GLN A 138 8.99 14.84 -2.29
C GLN A 138 8.77 13.99 -1.05
N ARG A 139 8.03 14.49 -0.05
CA ARG A 139 7.66 13.70 1.14
C ARG A 139 6.90 12.43 0.77
N GLN A 140 5.93 12.55 -0.16
CA GLN A 140 5.16 11.39 -0.63
C GLN A 140 6.06 10.35 -1.28
N ARG A 141 6.96 10.77 -2.17
CA ARG A 141 7.90 9.86 -2.85
C ARG A 141 8.84 9.16 -1.87
N VAL A 142 9.44 9.89 -0.92
CA VAL A 142 10.29 9.30 0.12
C VAL A 142 9.52 8.32 1.01
N ALA A 143 8.28 8.66 1.40
CA ALA A 143 7.44 7.76 2.19
C ALA A 143 7.11 6.46 1.44
N LEU A 144 6.83 6.54 0.13
CA LEU A 144 6.59 5.37 -0.69
C LEU A 144 7.86 4.52 -0.88
N LEU A 145 9.00 5.15 -1.17
CA LEU A 145 10.28 4.44 -1.26
C LEU A 145 10.59 3.67 0.03
N ARG A 146 10.35 4.28 1.20
CA ARG A 146 10.54 3.59 2.48
C ARG A 146 9.77 2.26 2.55
N ASN A 147 8.56 2.20 2.00
CA ASN A 147 7.75 0.98 2.00
C ASN A 147 8.35 -0.15 1.15
N VAL A 148 9.22 0.16 0.20
CA VAL A 148 9.80 -0.79 -0.76
C VAL A 148 11.31 -0.92 -0.68
N MET A 149 11.98 -0.25 0.26
CA MET A 149 13.43 -0.40 0.47
C MET A 149 13.85 -1.84 0.72
N ILE A 150 12.99 -2.62 1.38
CA ILE A 150 13.07 -4.08 1.42
C ILE A 150 11.73 -4.56 0.86
N TYR A 151 11.75 -5.12 -0.36
CA TYR A 151 10.54 -5.43 -1.12
C TYR A 151 9.54 -6.29 -0.34
N PRO A 152 8.29 -5.78 -0.14
CA PRO A 152 7.19 -6.61 0.33
C PRO A 152 6.65 -7.49 -0.82
N GLU A 153 5.82 -8.46 -0.53
CA GLU A 153 5.06 -9.20 -1.54
C GLU A 153 3.79 -8.44 -1.97
N VAL A 154 3.23 -7.66 -1.05
CA VAL A 154 2.06 -6.80 -1.28
C VAL A 154 2.36 -5.39 -0.82
N LEU A 155 2.07 -4.41 -1.68
CA LEU A 155 2.08 -2.99 -1.34
C LEU A 155 0.65 -2.46 -1.41
N ILE A 156 0.14 -2.02 -0.28
CA ILE A 156 -1.17 -1.38 -0.16
C ILE A 156 -0.98 0.14 -0.19
N LEU A 157 -1.75 0.81 -1.04
CA LEU A 157 -1.71 2.24 -1.30
C LEU A 157 -3.08 2.84 -0.95
N ASP A 158 -3.18 3.50 0.21
CA ASP A 158 -4.44 4.12 0.66
C ASP A 158 -4.46 5.60 0.24
N GLU A 159 -5.04 5.90 -0.94
CA GLU A 159 -5.21 7.24 -1.52
C GLU A 159 -3.90 8.06 -1.61
N VAL A 160 -2.78 7.42 -1.94
CA VAL A 160 -1.44 8.04 -1.88
C VAL A 160 -1.22 9.18 -2.89
N THR A 161 -2.08 9.32 -3.89
CA THR A 161 -2.05 10.40 -4.89
C THR A 161 -2.97 11.56 -4.56
N ALA A 162 -3.79 11.43 -3.50
CA ALA A 162 -4.75 12.46 -3.11
C ALA A 162 -4.04 13.77 -2.73
N GLY A 163 -4.52 14.89 -3.29
CA GLY A 163 -3.99 16.22 -3.00
C GLY A 163 -2.65 16.55 -3.68
N LEU A 164 -2.10 15.66 -4.50
CA LEU A 164 -0.94 15.96 -5.33
C LEU A 164 -1.34 16.73 -6.60
N ASP A 165 -0.46 17.62 -7.05
CA ASP A 165 -0.58 18.22 -8.38
C ASP A 165 -0.33 17.19 -9.49
N ALA A 166 -0.63 17.55 -10.74
CA ALA A 166 -0.58 16.63 -11.88
C ALA A 166 0.82 16.04 -12.11
N GLU A 167 1.87 16.83 -11.91
CA GLU A 167 3.26 16.40 -12.10
C GLU A 167 3.63 15.36 -11.04
N ASN A 168 3.39 15.65 -9.76
CA ASN A 168 3.66 14.72 -8.67
C ASN A 168 2.81 13.45 -8.75
N LYS A 169 1.54 13.54 -9.19
CA LYS A 169 0.71 12.37 -9.47
C LYS A 169 1.36 11.46 -10.51
N THR A 170 1.82 12.04 -11.63
CA THR A 170 2.49 11.30 -12.69
C THR A 170 3.74 10.59 -12.18
N PHE A 171 4.56 11.26 -11.38
CA PHE A 171 5.74 10.65 -10.76
C PHE A 171 5.37 9.46 -9.88
N VAL A 172 4.42 9.64 -8.97
CA VAL A 172 3.98 8.58 -8.05
C VAL A 172 3.39 7.41 -8.83
N TRP A 173 2.60 7.68 -9.87
CA TRP A 173 1.99 6.65 -10.69
C TRP A 173 3.04 5.82 -11.46
N ASN A 174 4.00 6.47 -12.10
CA ASN A 174 5.10 5.79 -12.78
C ASN A 174 5.91 4.91 -11.81
N MET A 175 6.16 5.41 -10.61
CA MET A 175 6.85 4.65 -9.57
C MET A 175 6.06 3.40 -9.16
N ILE A 176 4.74 3.50 -8.98
CA ILE A 176 3.89 2.35 -8.65
C ILE A 176 3.86 1.34 -9.81
N GLN A 177 3.83 1.83 -11.05
CA GLN A 177 3.91 0.96 -12.24
C GLN A 177 5.22 0.16 -12.26
N HIS A 178 6.35 0.82 -11.99
CA HIS A 178 7.65 0.16 -11.89
C HIS A 178 7.64 -0.92 -10.78
N PHE A 179 7.13 -0.62 -9.59
CA PHE A 179 7.01 -1.61 -8.51
C PHE A 179 6.20 -2.83 -8.91
N ASN A 180 5.13 -2.67 -9.69
CA ASN A 180 4.32 -3.79 -10.14
C ASN A 180 4.96 -4.55 -11.32
N GLN A 181 5.48 -3.85 -12.34
CA GLN A 181 5.91 -4.46 -13.60
C GLN A 181 7.34 -4.99 -13.54
N ASP A 182 8.26 -4.24 -12.96
CA ASP A 182 9.68 -4.55 -12.93
C ASP A 182 10.09 -5.26 -11.63
N ASP A 183 9.55 -4.82 -10.49
CA ASP A 183 9.82 -5.40 -9.18
C ASP A 183 8.83 -6.51 -8.79
N HIS A 184 7.81 -6.76 -9.62
CA HIS A 184 6.83 -7.83 -9.46
C HIS A 184 6.03 -7.79 -8.15
N LEU A 185 5.80 -6.60 -7.58
CA LEU A 185 4.98 -6.44 -6.40
C LEU A 185 3.49 -6.60 -6.74
N THR A 186 2.75 -7.23 -5.84
CA THR A 186 1.29 -7.19 -5.85
C THR A 186 0.83 -5.84 -5.32
N ILE A 187 -0.02 -5.12 -6.04
CA ILE A 187 -0.49 -3.79 -5.67
C ILE A 187 -1.99 -3.83 -5.34
N ILE A 188 -2.35 -3.23 -4.22
CA ILE A 188 -3.74 -2.95 -3.85
C ILE A 188 -3.85 -1.43 -3.63
N ALA A 189 -4.50 -0.73 -4.55
CA ALA A 189 -4.62 0.72 -4.51
C ALA A 189 -6.06 1.16 -4.24
N ILE A 190 -6.26 2.06 -3.27
CA ILE A 190 -7.52 2.79 -3.12
C ILE A 190 -7.34 4.14 -3.78
N THR A 191 -8.33 4.52 -4.60
CA THR A 191 -8.38 5.85 -5.22
C THR A 191 -9.80 6.36 -5.37
N HIS A 192 -9.93 7.68 -5.43
CA HIS A 192 -11.13 8.41 -5.83
C HIS A 192 -10.90 9.18 -7.14
N ASP A 193 -9.70 9.12 -7.69
CA ASP A 193 -9.35 9.80 -8.93
C ASP A 193 -9.94 9.05 -10.13
N GLN A 194 -10.75 9.75 -10.93
CA GLN A 194 -11.45 9.16 -12.05
C GLN A 194 -10.49 8.60 -13.12
N SER A 195 -9.38 9.28 -13.37
CA SER A 195 -8.38 8.84 -14.35
C SER A 195 -7.67 7.56 -13.91
N GLU A 196 -7.41 7.41 -12.61
CA GLU A 196 -6.83 6.20 -12.03
C GLU A 196 -7.82 5.02 -12.07
N ILE A 197 -9.11 5.29 -11.83
CA ILE A 197 -10.18 4.29 -11.94
C ILE A 197 -10.34 3.82 -13.39
N GLU A 198 -10.35 4.73 -14.36
CA GLU A 198 -10.48 4.41 -15.78
C GLU A 198 -9.28 3.64 -16.35
N SER A 199 -8.09 3.86 -15.80
CA SER A 199 -6.86 3.16 -16.19
C SER A 199 -6.63 1.86 -15.42
N ALA A 200 -7.49 1.49 -14.48
CA ALA A 200 -7.32 0.31 -13.65
C ALA A 200 -7.39 -0.98 -14.49
N LYS A 201 -6.38 -1.83 -14.34
CA LYS A 201 -6.36 -3.15 -15.00
C LYS A 201 -7.42 -4.10 -14.41
N ARG A 202 -7.62 -4.01 -13.10
CA ARG A 202 -8.68 -4.70 -12.37
C ARG A 202 -9.29 -3.75 -11.37
N LEU A 203 -10.58 -3.51 -11.49
CA LEU A 203 -11.35 -2.64 -10.60
C LEU A 203 -12.25 -3.48 -9.70
N VAL A 204 -12.24 -3.18 -8.41
CA VAL A 204 -13.16 -3.73 -7.41
C VAL A 204 -13.93 -2.55 -6.81
N THR A 205 -15.26 -2.56 -6.90
CA THR A 205 -16.11 -1.50 -6.35
C THR A 205 -16.73 -1.95 -5.05
N ILE A 206 -16.57 -1.13 -4.00
CA ILE A 206 -17.18 -1.37 -2.68
C ILE A 206 -18.25 -0.31 -2.41
N GLU A 207 -19.46 -0.76 -2.13
CA GLU A 207 -20.59 0.07 -1.71
C GLU A 207 -21.27 -0.56 -0.49
N ASN A 208 -21.57 0.27 0.52
CA ASN A 208 -22.24 -0.18 1.74
C ASN A 208 -21.58 -1.42 2.41
N GLY A 209 -20.27 -1.49 2.36
CA GLY A 209 -19.49 -2.59 2.95
C GLY A 209 -19.48 -3.90 2.16
N GLN A 210 -19.97 -3.90 0.93
CA GLN A 210 -20.01 -5.09 0.05
C GLN A 210 -19.33 -4.81 -1.28
N ILE A 211 -18.77 -5.86 -1.90
CA ILE A 211 -18.30 -5.79 -3.28
C ILE A 211 -19.53 -5.86 -4.19
N VAL A 212 -19.76 -4.79 -4.98
CA VAL A 212 -20.92 -4.70 -5.89
C VAL A 212 -20.52 -4.85 -7.36
N GLY A 213 -19.25 -4.80 -7.70
CA GLY A 213 -18.73 -4.94 -9.05
C GLY A 213 -17.24 -5.23 -9.04
N GLY A 214 -16.78 -5.92 -10.06
CA GLY A 214 -15.37 -6.16 -10.36
C GLY A 214 -15.27 -6.64 -11.79
N VAL A 215 -14.41 -6.02 -12.56
CA VAL A 215 -13.99 -6.57 -13.87
C VAL A 215 -12.89 -7.58 -13.56
N GLN A 216 -13.15 -8.84 -13.92
CA GLN A 216 -12.16 -9.92 -13.89
C GLN A 216 -11.14 -9.75 -14.99
#